data_32b9ebdfa1c2c7e0f6f70f2a948b5a32
#
_entry.id   32b9ebdfa1c2c7e0f6f70f2a948b5a32
#
_cell.length_a   1.000
_cell.length_b   1.000
_cell.length_c   1.000
_cell.angle_alpha   90.00
_cell.angle_beta   90.00
_cell.angle_gamma   90.00
#
_symmetry.space_group_name_H-M   'P 1'
#
loop_
_entity.id
_entity.type
_entity.pdbx_description
1 polymer ?
#
loop_
_entity_poly.entity_id
_entity_poly.type
_entity_poly.pdbx_seq_one_letter_code
_entity_poly.pdbx_strand_id
1 'polypeptide(L)'
;MTRQPAEALNLGSAPAPAPAPAPGPIVLGTEFGAVSSAAERVAIREARRAGVPLLIVHGIDPGRLRLPGGRFSERVDQARAARQVDAFALVERVRAAGVEPQVLIWDGDPATCVVDAARAEGASRIVVGSHGRGRLGRVLVGSVSATVAAQADCPVDIVRGDATTEEIVTVSPVFRRI
;
A
#
# COMPACT_ATOMS: atom_id res chain seq x y z
N MET A 1 -0.64 76.81 3.63
CA MET A 1 -0.37 75.53 4.30
C MET A 1 -1.24 74.49 3.62
N THR A 2 -0.64 73.81 2.59
CA THR A 2 -1.31 72.84 1.75
C THR A 2 -1.05 71.43 2.30
N ARG A 3 -2.09 70.75 2.78
CA ARG A 3 -2.01 69.34 3.24
C ARG A 3 -1.91 68.43 2.03
N GLN A 4 -0.82 67.64 1.93
CA GLN A 4 -0.72 66.52 1.04
C GLN A 4 -1.67 65.40 1.48
N PRO A 5 -2.37 64.74 0.54
CA PRO A 5 -3.15 63.55 0.86
C PRO A 5 -2.24 62.36 1.16
N ALA A 6 -2.58 61.61 2.20
CA ALA A 6 -1.87 60.37 2.56
C ALA A 6 -1.99 59.32 1.45
N GLU A 7 -0.86 58.84 1.02
CA GLU A 7 -0.72 57.73 0.05
C GLU A 7 -1.31 56.44 0.64
N ALA A 8 -2.36 55.93 0.04
CA ALA A 8 -2.99 54.67 0.48
C ALA A 8 -2.01 53.51 0.20
N LEU A 9 -1.54 52.86 1.27
CA LEU A 9 -0.80 51.61 1.17
C LEU A 9 -1.69 50.56 0.48
N ASN A 10 -1.32 50.19 -0.74
CA ASN A 10 -1.90 49.06 -1.43
C ASN A 10 -1.36 47.75 -0.80
N LEU A 11 -2.07 47.22 0.16
CA LEU A 11 -1.83 45.88 0.70
C LEU A 11 -2.23 44.89 -0.36
N GLY A 12 -1.28 44.53 -1.25
CA GLY A 12 -1.47 43.51 -2.26
C GLY A 12 -2.10 42.24 -1.64
N SER A 13 -3.13 41.74 -2.30
CA SER A 13 -3.80 40.49 -1.89
C SER A 13 -2.77 39.43 -1.61
N ALA A 14 -2.86 38.77 -0.46
CA ALA A 14 -2.02 37.64 -0.11
C ALA A 14 -2.05 36.59 -1.23
N PRO A 15 -0.92 35.99 -1.61
CA PRO A 15 -0.90 34.96 -2.63
C PRO A 15 -1.85 33.85 -2.22
N ALA A 16 -2.61 33.33 -3.18
CA ALA A 16 -3.50 32.20 -2.97
C ALA A 16 -2.71 31.03 -2.35
N PRO A 17 -3.28 30.32 -1.37
CA PRO A 17 -2.60 29.18 -0.77
C PRO A 17 -2.24 28.18 -1.86
N ALA A 18 -1.00 27.65 -1.81
CA ALA A 18 -0.55 26.64 -2.75
C ALA A 18 -1.52 25.44 -2.71
N PRO A 19 -1.85 24.83 -3.86
CA PRO A 19 -2.71 23.68 -3.90
C PRO A 19 -2.15 22.59 -2.97
N ALA A 20 -3.02 21.91 -2.23
CA ALA A 20 -2.62 20.80 -1.38
C ALA A 20 -1.89 19.75 -2.24
N PRO A 21 -0.81 19.13 -1.74
CA PRO A 21 -0.12 18.09 -2.48
C PRO A 21 -1.11 16.97 -2.87
N ALA A 22 -0.96 16.45 -4.07
CA ALA A 22 -1.78 15.33 -4.52
C ALA A 22 -1.64 14.16 -3.55
N PRO A 23 -2.72 13.42 -3.26
CA PRO A 23 -2.63 12.26 -2.38
C PRO A 23 -1.65 11.25 -2.96
N GLY A 24 -0.80 10.65 -2.12
CA GLY A 24 0.14 9.61 -2.50
C GLY A 24 -0.58 8.33 -2.98
N PRO A 25 0.16 7.37 -3.55
CA PRO A 25 -0.39 6.14 -4.07
C PRO A 25 -1.10 5.32 -2.99
N ILE A 26 -1.93 4.36 -3.42
CA ILE A 26 -2.36 3.28 -2.55
C ILE A 26 -1.34 2.14 -2.67
N VAL A 27 -0.91 1.59 -1.54
CA VAL A 27 -0.01 0.44 -1.50
C VAL A 27 -0.80 -0.83 -1.26
N LEU A 28 -0.59 -1.84 -2.09
CA LEU A 28 -1.14 -3.18 -1.93
C LEU A 28 -0.02 -4.14 -1.54
N GLY A 29 -0.05 -4.69 -0.34
CA GLY A 29 0.75 -5.84 0.05
C GLY A 29 0.08 -7.14 -0.38
N THR A 30 0.73 -7.95 -1.25
CA THR A 30 0.11 -9.15 -1.81
C THR A 30 1.08 -10.33 -1.88
N GLU A 31 0.55 -11.55 -1.77
CA GLU A 31 1.23 -12.82 -2.06
C GLU A 31 0.88 -13.34 -3.46
N PHE A 32 0.09 -12.61 -4.25
CA PHE A 32 -0.43 -12.99 -5.56
C PHE A 32 -1.29 -14.27 -5.59
N GLY A 33 -1.75 -14.74 -4.45
CA GLY A 33 -2.55 -15.95 -4.35
C GLY A 33 -4.05 -15.68 -4.19
N ALA A 34 -4.84 -16.76 -4.18
CA ALA A 34 -6.29 -16.67 -3.96
C ALA A 34 -6.67 -15.97 -2.64
N VAL A 35 -5.80 -16.04 -1.64
CA VAL A 35 -5.98 -15.37 -0.33
C VAL A 35 -5.88 -13.85 -0.45
N SER A 36 -5.09 -13.34 -1.40
CA SER A 36 -4.92 -11.91 -1.63
C SER A 36 -5.99 -11.31 -2.56
N SER A 37 -6.78 -12.12 -3.22
CA SER A 37 -7.69 -11.66 -4.30
C SER A 37 -8.73 -10.63 -3.83
N ALA A 38 -9.23 -10.73 -2.62
CA ALA A 38 -10.13 -9.73 -2.04
C ALA A 38 -9.41 -8.40 -1.80
N ALA A 39 -8.20 -8.43 -1.23
CA ALA A 39 -7.39 -7.23 -1.01
C ALA A 39 -7.01 -6.56 -2.35
N GLU A 40 -6.68 -7.34 -3.37
CA GLU A 40 -6.38 -6.84 -4.73
C GLU A 40 -7.57 -6.08 -5.30
N ARG A 41 -8.78 -6.64 -5.23
CA ARG A 41 -9.99 -5.93 -5.70
C ARG A 41 -10.27 -4.65 -4.94
N VAL A 42 -10.15 -4.69 -3.61
CA VAL A 42 -10.33 -3.49 -2.77
C VAL A 42 -9.32 -2.43 -3.13
N ALA A 43 -8.03 -2.77 -3.24
CA ALA A 43 -6.97 -1.82 -3.58
C ALA A 43 -7.19 -1.17 -4.96
N ILE A 44 -7.54 -1.96 -5.97
CA ILE A 44 -7.86 -1.45 -7.31
C ILE A 44 -9.05 -0.49 -7.26
N ARG A 45 -10.11 -0.85 -6.56
CA ARG A 45 -11.31 -0.01 -6.40
C ARG A 45 -10.98 1.32 -5.72
N GLU A 46 -10.22 1.28 -4.62
CA GLU A 46 -9.87 2.49 -3.88
C GLU A 46 -8.89 3.38 -4.66
N ALA A 47 -7.88 2.81 -5.34
CA ALA A 47 -6.98 3.57 -6.21
C ALA A 47 -7.73 4.28 -7.35
N ARG A 48 -8.65 3.56 -7.99
CA ARG A 48 -9.52 4.13 -9.03
C ARG A 48 -10.40 5.26 -8.51
N ARG A 49 -11.01 5.09 -7.31
CA ARG A 49 -11.86 6.14 -6.70
C ARG A 49 -11.08 7.38 -6.32
N ALA A 50 -9.86 7.20 -5.83
CA ALA A 50 -8.98 8.30 -5.43
C ALA A 50 -8.27 8.95 -6.62
N GLY A 51 -8.25 8.31 -7.79
CA GLY A 51 -7.51 8.80 -8.96
C GLY A 51 -6.00 8.77 -8.77
N VAL A 52 -5.47 7.81 -8.00
CA VAL A 52 -4.05 7.67 -7.67
C VAL A 52 -3.47 6.35 -8.20
N PRO A 53 -2.14 6.25 -8.37
CA PRO A 53 -1.49 4.99 -8.73
C PRO A 53 -1.69 3.90 -7.67
N LEU A 54 -1.60 2.64 -8.10
CA LEU A 54 -1.54 1.47 -7.23
C LEU A 54 -0.13 0.89 -7.21
N LEU A 55 0.54 0.99 -6.06
CA LEU A 55 1.85 0.39 -5.82
C LEU A 55 1.66 -1.02 -5.24
N ILE A 56 2.01 -2.02 -6.03
CA ILE A 56 1.91 -3.45 -5.69
C ILE A 56 3.26 -3.86 -5.08
N VAL A 57 3.24 -4.32 -3.83
CA VAL A 57 4.45 -4.71 -3.09
C VAL A 57 4.40 -6.17 -2.70
N HIS A 58 5.47 -6.90 -3.00
CA HIS A 58 5.69 -8.26 -2.58
C HIS A 58 7.07 -8.43 -1.93
N GLY A 59 7.11 -8.93 -0.70
CA GLY A 59 8.34 -9.29 -0.01
C GLY A 59 8.66 -10.77 -0.16
N ILE A 60 9.85 -11.10 -0.64
CA ILE A 60 10.39 -12.47 -0.64
C ILE A 60 11.28 -12.61 0.60
N ASP A 61 10.83 -13.37 1.59
CA ASP A 61 11.63 -13.66 2.78
C ASP A 61 12.67 -14.75 2.46
N PRO A 62 13.96 -14.39 2.30
CA PRO A 62 15.00 -15.38 1.98
C PRO A 62 15.18 -16.42 3.09
N GLY A 63 14.84 -16.07 4.34
CA GLY A 63 14.92 -16.97 5.49
C GLY A 63 14.02 -18.19 5.31
N ARG A 64 12.83 -18.00 4.74
CA ARG A 64 11.86 -19.07 4.47
C ARG A 64 12.28 -20.01 3.32
N LEU A 65 13.24 -19.60 2.49
CA LEU A 65 13.77 -20.38 1.38
C LEU A 65 15.02 -21.19 1.76
N ARG A 66 15.53 -21.05 2.98
CA ARG A 66 16.67 -21.81 3.48
C ARG A 66 16.26 -23.24 3.81
N LEU A 67 16.67 -24.16 2.96
CA LEU A 67 16.52 -25.59 3.18
C LEU A 67 17.92 -26.24 3.16
N PRO A 68 18.15 -27.35 3.90
CA PRO A 68 19.38 -28.12 3.77
C PRO A 68 19.61 -28.57 2.30
N GLY A 69 20.86 -28.55 1.84
CA GLY A 69 21.22 -29.11 0.54
C GLY A 69 21.67 -28.13 -0.55
N GLY A 70 22.04 -26.92 -0.20
CA GLY A 70 22.68 -26.00 -1.15
C GLY A 70 21.78 -25.33 -2.15
N ARG A 71 21.92 -24.67 -3.13
CA ARG A 71 21.04 -24.04 -4.15
C ARG A 71 20.11 -22.94 -3.60
N PHE A 72 20.54 -22.25 -2.55
CA PHE A 72 19.74 -21.18 -1.96
C PHE A 72 19.47 -20.05 -2.97
N SER A 73 20.49 -19.62 -3.71
CA SER A 73 20.36 -18.58 -4.74
C SER A 73 19.39 -19.00 -5.85
N GLU A 74 19.49 -20.22 -6.34
CA GLU A 74 18.57 -20.73 -7.36
C GLU A 74 17.11 -20.70 -6.89
N ARG A 75 16.84 -21.02 -5.61
CA ARG A 75 15.49 -20.97 -5.05
C ARG A 75 14.97 -19.54 -4.93
N VAL A 76 15.81 -18.60 -4.57
CA VAL A 76 15.45 -17.17 -4.53
C VAL A 76 15.12 -16.70 -5.95
N ASP A 77 15.95 -17.02 -6.93
CA ASP A 77 15.73 -16.62 -8.32
C ASP A 77 14.47 -17.25 -8.90
N GLN A 78 14.21 -18.54 -8.62
CA GLN A 78 12.97 -19.21 -9.02
C GLN A 78 11.73 -18.60 -8.37
N ALA A 79 11.79 -18.30 -7.08
CA ALA A 79 10.70 -17.64 -6.38
C ALA A 79 10.42 -16.26 -6.99
N ARG A 80 11.46 -15.48 -7.26
CA ARG A 80 11.34 -14.17 -7.90
C ARG A 80 10.73 -14.28 -9.30
N ALA A 81 11.20 -15.20 -10.13
CA ALA A 81 10.66 -15.41 -11.47
C ALA A 81 9.17 -15.80 -11.44
N ALA A 82 8.78 -16.70 -10.54
CA ALA A 82 7.39 -17.08 -10.35
C ALA A 82 6.52 -15.88 -9.97
N ARG A 83 6.98 -15.03 -9.05
CA ARG A 83 6.25 -13.83 -8.63
C ARG A 83 6.14 -12.76 -9.71
N GLN A 84 7.10 -12.68 -10.61
CA GLN A 84 7.01 -11.79 -11.77
C GLN A 84 5.86 -12.18 -12.70
N VAL A 85 5.64 -13.46 -12.93
CA VAL A 85 4.51 -13.95 -13.73
C VAL A 85 3.17 -13.61 -13.06
N ASP A 86 3.05 -13.88 -11.77
CA ASP A 86 1.84 -13.56 -10.98
C ASP A 86 1.58 -12.05 -10.96
N ALA A 87 2.64 -11.25 -10.80
CA ALA A 87 2.56 -9.78 -10.81
C ALA A 87 2.06 -9.25 -12.16
N PHE A 88 2.52 -9.84 -13.28
CA PHE A 88 2.08 -9.43 -14.61
C PHE A 88 0.55 -9.56 -14.75
N ALA A 89 -0.02 -10.69 -14.33
CA ALA A 89 -1.47 -10.90 -14.38
C ALA A 89 -2.24 -9.87 -13.53
N LEU A 90 -1.70 -9.46 -12.38
CA LEU A 90 -2.30 -8.41 -11.55
C LEU A 90 -2.17 -7.05 -12.22
N VAL A 91 -1.02 -6.71 -12.79
CA VAL A 91 -0.78 -5.45 -13.53
C VAL A 91 -1.81 -5.27 -14.64
N GLU A 92 -2.08 -6.32 -15.42
CA GLU A 92 -3.08 -6.24 -16.49
C GLU A 92 -4.50 -5.99 -15.94
N ARG A 93 -4.86 -6.59 -14.80
CA ARG A 93 -6.14 -6.29 -14.13
C ARG A 93 -6.24 -4.84 -13.66
N VAL A 94 -5.14 -4.30 -13.10
CA VAL A 94 -5.06 -2.91 -12.63
C VAL A 94 -5.21 -1.93 -13.80
N ARG A 95 -4.49 -2.16 -14.90
CA ARG A 95 -4.59 -1.36 -16.13
C ARG A 95 -5.99 -1.40 -16.74
N ALA A 96 -6.60 -2.58 -16.81
CA ALA A 96 -7.96 -2.76 -17.31
C ALA A 96 -9.00 -1.99 -16.47
N ALA A 97 -8.70 -1.76 -15.19
CA ALA A 97 -9.54 -0.92 -14.31
C ALA A 97 -9.28 0.58 -14.46
N GLY A 98 -8.34 1.00 -15.33
CA GLY A 98 -7.99 2.40 -15.55
C GLY A 98 -7.09 2.99 -14.44
N VAL A 99 -6.32 2.15 -13.74
CA VAL A 99 -5.40 2.55 -12.68
C VAL A 99 -3.96 2.35 -13.16
N GLU A 100 -3.06 3.28 -12.82
CA GLU A 100 -1.63 3.17 -13.10
C GLU A 100 -0.97 2.18 -12.12
N PRO A 101 -0.41 1.03 -12.59
CA PRO A 101 0.26 0.08 -11.71
C PRO A 101 1.75 0.38 -11.60
N GLN A 102 2.27 0.24 -10.39
CA GLN A 102 3.69 0.16 -10.09
C GLN A 102 3.95 -1.14 -9.32
N VAL A 103 5.08 -1.81 -9.54
CA VAL A 103 5.38 -3.10 -8.90
C VAL A 103 6.75 -3.09 -8.26
N LEU A 104 6.81 -3.48 -7.00
CA LEU A 104 8.04 -3.71 -6.24
C LEU A 104 8.07 -5.16 -5.72
N ILE A 105 9.09 -5.90 -6.11
CA ILE A 105 9.38 -7.24 -5.58
C ILE A 105 10.74 -7.15 -4.90
N TRP A 106 10.76 -7.18 -3.57
CA TRP A 106 11.95 -7.01 -2.74
C TRP A 106 12.28 -8.27 -1.95
N ASP A 107 13.57 -8.47 -1.70
CA ASP A 107 14.02 -9.49 -0.75
C ASP A 107 13.97 -8.89 0.66
N GLY A 108 13.23 -9.54 1.55
CA GLY A 108 13.08 -9.09 2.93
C GLY A 108 11.81 -9.58 3.60
N ASP A 109 11.63 -9.16 4.86
CA ASP A 109 10.39 -9.42 5.59
C ASP A 109 9.22 -8.72 4.87
N PRO A 110 8.14 -9.44 4.54
CA PRO A 110 7.03 -8.88 3.77
C PRO A 110 6.37 -7.66 4.41
N ALA A 111 6.24 -7.63 5.74
CA ALA A 111 5.61 -6.49 6.42
C ALA A 111 6.51 -5.25 6.33
N THR A 112 7.80 -5.42 6.55
CA THR A 112 8.79 -4.36 6.43
C THR A 112 8.83 -3.80 5.00
N CYS A 113 8.85 -4.67 3.97
CA CYS A 113 8.83 -4.23 2.58
C CYS A 113 7.61 -3.35 2.27
N VAL A 114 6.42 -3.73 2.75
CA VAL A 114 5.18 -2.97 2.53
C VAL A 114 5.22 -1.61 3.25
N VAL A 115 5.65 -1.59 4.51
CA VAL A 115 5.72 -0.34 5.30
C VAL A 115 6.74 0.62 4.74
N ASP A 116 7.95 0.13 4.39
CA ASP A 116 9.02 0.96 3.85
C ASP A 116 8.67 1.53 2.47
N ALA A 117 8.04 0.71 1.61
CA ALA A 117 7.52 1.20 0.33
C ALA A 117 6.46 2.29 0.52
N ALA A 118 5.51 2.07 1.43
CA ALA A 118 4.48 3.05 1.71
C ALA A 118 5.04 4.37 2.25
N ARG A 119 6.06 4.30 3.10
CA ARG A 119 6.74 5.47 3.65
C ARG A 119 7.54 6.22 2.58
N ALA A 120 8.31 5.49 1.76
CA ALA A 120 9.13 6.07 0.71
C ALA A 120 8.30 6.83 -0.33
N GLU A 121 7.13 6.29 -0.68
CA GLU A 121 6.24 6.86 -1.70
C GLU A 121 5.17 7.81 -1.13
N GLY A 122 5.19 8.08 0.18
CA GLY A 122 4.19 8.93 0.82
C GLY A 122 2.77 8.43 0.63
N ALA A 123 2.57 7.11 0.74
CA ALA A 123 1.31 6.45 0.46
C ALA A 123 0.15 7.03 1.28
N SER A 124 -0.99 7.23 0.64
CA SER A 124 -2.21 7.69 1.29
C SER A 124 -2.90 6.58 2.09
N ARG A 125 -2.64 5.31 1.73
CA ARG A 125 -3.27 4.12 2.34
C ARG A 125 -2.49 2.85 2.00
N ILE A 126 -2.53 1.87 2.90
CA ILE A 126 -2.08 0.51 2.66
C ILE A 126 -3.29 -0.43 2.66
N VAL A 127 -3.32 -1.38 1.73
CA VAL A 127 -4.31 -2.47 1.69
C VAL A 127 -3.57 -3.79 1.77
N VAL A 128 -3.96 -4.66 2.71
CA VAL A 128 -3.38 -5.99 2.90
C VAL A 128 -4.47 -7.03 3.13
N GLY A 129 -4.24 -8.26 2.68
CA GLY A 129 -5.12 -9.38 3.01
C GLY A 129 -4.88 -9.88 4.44
N SER A 130 -5.93 -10.34 5.10
CA SER A 130 -5.79 -11.11 6.33
C SER A 130 -5.71 -12.60 6.00
N HIS A 131 -4.70 -13.32 6.49
CA HIS A 131 -4.67 -14.77 6.45
C HIS A 131 -5.72 -15.34 7.39
N GLY A 132 -6.90 -15.66 6.90
CA GLY A 132 -8.01 -16.13 7.68
C GLY A 132 -8.74 -17.34 7.10
N ARG A 133 -8.09 -18.52 7.04
CA ARG A 133 -8.79 -19.82 6.95
C ARG A 133 -9.14 -20.35 8.33
N GLY A 134 -9.59 -19.51 9.24
CA GLY A 134 -10.06 -19.91 10.57
C GLY A 134 -11.58 -19.87 10.66
N ARG A 135 -12.24 -21.03 10.64
CA ARG A 135 -13.70 -21.23 10.82
C ARG A 135 -14.20 -20.89 12.24
N LEU A 136 -13.50 -20.10 13.02
CA LEU A 136 -13.86 -19.79 14.40
C LEU A 136 -13.73 -18.28 14.62
N GLY A 137 -14.84 -17.59 14.58
CA GLY A 137 -15.27 -16.31 15.14
C GLY A 137 -14.32 -15.33 15.86
N ARG A 138 -13.02 -15.53 15.82
CA ARG A 138 -12.00 -14.61 16.34
C ARG A 138 -11.18 -14.06 15.20
N VAL A 139 -10.99 -12.74 15.25
CA VAL A 139 -10.17 -11.96 14.32
C VAL A 139 -8.72 -12.46 14.38
N LEU A 140 -8.37 -13.47 13.60
CA LEU A 140 -6.97 -13.81 13.37
C LEU A 140 -6.46 -12.89 12.27
N VAL A 141 -5.90 -11.78 12.69
CA VAL A 141 -5.08 -10.91 11.83
C VAL A 141 -3.80 -11.69 11.55
N GLY A 142 -3.46 -11.88 10.28
CA GLY A 142 -2.20 -12.54 9.90
C GLY A 142 -0.99 -11.77 10.45
N SER A 143 0.13 -12.45 10.67
CA SER A 143 1.35 -11.81 11.22
C SER A 143 1.79 -10.60 10.39
N VAL A 144 1.76 -10.70 9.06
CA VAL A 144 2.13 -9.60 8.16
C VAL A 144 1.16 -8.42 8.32
N SER A 145 -0.15 -8.65 8.23
CA SER A 145 -1.14 -7.58 8.34
C SER A 145 -1.16 -6.92 9.74
N ALA A 146 -0.91 -7.69 10.80
CA ALA A 146 -0.77 -7.14 12.16
C ALA A 146 0.47 -6.24 12.28
N THR A 147 1.61 -6.68 11.74
CA THR A 147 2.85 -5.90 11.76
C THR A 147 2.71 -4.63 10.93
N VAL A 148 2.14 -4.72 9.73
CA VAL A 148 1.86 -3.55 8.88
C VAL A 148 0.98 -2.55 9.62
N ALA A 149 -0.13 -2.99 10.21
CA ALA A 149 -1.04 -2.11 10.94
C ALA A 149 -0.39 -1.44 12.17
N ALA A 150 0.58 -2.10 12.80
CA ALA A 150 1.30 -1.56 13.96
C ALA A 150 2.38 -0.55 13.58
N GLN A 151 2.94 -0.61 12.36
CA GLN A 151 4.12 0.15 11.94
C GLN A 151 3.85 1.22 10.89
N ALA A 152 2.71 1.16 10.21
CA ALA A 152 2.37 2.09 9.14
C ALA A 152 2.11 3.51 9.66
N ASP A 153 2.52 4.51 8.86
CA ASP A 153 2.29 5.94 9.12
C ASP A 153 1.01 6.45 8.44
N CYS A 154 0.33 5.61 7.65
CA CYS A 154 -0.94 5.91 7.00
C CYS A 154 -2.01 4.86 7.36
N PRO A 155 -3.30 5.10 7.07
CA PRO A 155 -4.36 4.14 7.31
C PRO A 155 -4.10 2.79 6.62
N VAL A 156 -4.42 1.68 7.31
CA VAL A 156 -4.26 0.31 6.81
C VAL A 156 -5.61 -0.38 6.76
N ASP A 157 -6.00 -0.81 5.57
CA ASP A 157 -7.18 -1.63 5.35
C ASP A 157 -6.77 -3.11 5.36
N ILE A 158 -7.22 -3.83 6.37
CA ILE A 158 -7.07 -5.28 6.46
C ILE A 158 -8.31 -5.91 5.85
N VAL A 159 -8.14 -6.56 4.70
CA VAL A 159 -9.24 -7.13 3.94
C VAL A 159 -9.36 -8.62 4.19
N ARG A 160 -10.57 -9.05 4.52
CA ARG A 160 -10.98 -10.44 4.61
C ARG A 160 -11.94 -10.77 3.50
N GLY A 161 -11.95 -12.00 3.08
CA GLY A 161 -12.94 -12.48 2.15
C GLY A 161 -12.35 -13.33 1.05
N ASP A 162 -13.21 -13.69 0.15
CA ASP A 162 -12.92 -14.50 -1.04
C ASP A 162 -13.42 -13.77 -2.30
N ALA A 163 -13.68 -14.51 -3.35
CA ALA A 163 -14.16 -13.95 -4.61
C ALA A 163 -15.52 -13.24 -4.51
N THR A 164 -16.31 -13.53 -3.48
CA THR A 164 -17.71 -13.10 -3.34
C THR A 164 -17.98 -12.20 -2.13
N THR A 165 -17.13 -12.28 -1.10
CA THR A 165 -17.30 -11.57 0.17
C THR A 165 -16.09 -10.70 0.47
N GLU A 166 -16.32 -9.49 0.97
CA GLU A 166 -15.29 -8.56 1.40
C GLU A 166 -15.69 -7.95 2.75
N GLU A 167 -14.87 -8.14 3.76
CA GLU A 167 -14.93 -7.44 5.03
C GLU A 167 -13.66 -6.62 5.18
N ILE A 168 -13.78 -5.33 5.48
CA ILE A 168 -12.65 -4.41 5.59
C ILE A 168 -12.59 -3.88 7.01
N VAL A 169 -11.45 -4.04 7.65
CA VAL A 169 -11.14 -3.41 8.94
C VAL A 169 -10.07 -2.35 8.69
N THR A 170 -10.42 -1.08 8.86
CA THR A 170 -9.46 0.02 8.73
C THR A 170 -8.82 0.34 10.06
N VAL A 171 -7.49 0.30 10.12
CA VAL A 171 -6.69 0.71 11.26
C VAL A 171 -6.04 2.04 10.93
N SER A 172 -6.34 3.07 11.71
CA SER A 172 -5.68 4.38 11.57
C SER A 172 -4.36 4.40 12.32
N PRO A 173 -3.34 5.11 11.82
CA PRO A 173 -2.07 5.23 12.52
C PRO A 173 -2.29 5.89 13.89
N VAL A 174 -1.71 5.31 14.92
CA VAL A 174 -1.63 5.97 16.22
C VAL A 174 -0.56 7.04 16.11
N PHE A 175 -0.94 8.31 16.08
CA PHE A 175 0.01 9.42 16.13
C PHE A 175 0.86 9.28 17.40
N ARG A 176 2.04 8.71 17.27
CA ARG A 176 3.06 8.81 18.31
C ARG A 176 3.60 10.24 18.25
N ARG A 177 3.04 11.13 19.09
CA ARG A 177 3.70 12.41 19.35
C ARG A 177 5.05 12.09 19.99
N ILE A 178 6.11 12.43 19.29
CA ILE A 178 7.47 12.50 19.83
C ILE A 178 7.55 13.73 20.72
#